data_798ed1b5c24f2598156600db6cf3094e
#
_entry.id   798ed1b5c24f2598156600db6cf3094e
#
_cell.length_a   1.000
_cell.length_b   1.000
_cell.length_c   1.000
_cell.angle_alpha   90.00
_cell.angle_beta   90.00
_cell.angle_gamma   90.00
#
_symmetry.space_group_name_H-M   'P 1'
#
loop_
_entity.id
_entity.type
_entity.pdbx_description
1 polymer ?
#
loop_
_entity_poly.entity_id
_entity_poly.type
_entity_poly.pdbx_seq_one_letter_code
_entity_poly.pdbx_strand_id
1 'polypeptide(L)'
;MNSQRSRTVQEATTTATAPEVIATAKRFFSKQNGIYSAFLEKEGEGWASFRGQGGEELVIGTAPAEGGTRVSGSTYLFDQQVARFLSSLPAIVALVEGDVDATAGVA
;
A
#
# COMPACT_ATOMS: atom_id res chain seq x y z
N MET A 1 -18.79 -18.45 -2.54
CA MET A 1 -18.20 -18.19 -2.54
C MET A 1 -17.77 -17.58 -2.01
N ASN A 2 -17.53 -17.42 -1.97
CA ASN A 2 -17.38 -16.78 -1.30
C ASN A 2 -16.56 -15.70 -1.12
N SER A 3 -16.95 -14.76 -0.38
CA SER A 3 -16.25 -13.50 -0.39
C SER A 3 -14.86 -13.62 0.19
N GLN A 4 -14.61 -14.58 1.00
CA GLN A 4 -13.25 -14.69 1.50
C GLN A 4 -12.28 -15.15 0.41
N ARG A 5 -12.80 -15.49 -0.73
CA ARG A 5 -11.94 -15.78 -1.85
C ARG A 5 -11.65 -14.56 -2.67
N SER A 6 -12.32 -13.47 -2.39
CA SER A 6 -12.10 -12.25 -3.14
C SER A 6 -10.86 -11.53 -2.66
N ARG A 7 -10.16 -10.94 -3.59
CA ARG A 7 -9.03 -10.10 -3.21
C ARG A 7 -9.56 -8.83 -2.57
N THR A 8 -8.85 -8.36 -1.56
CA THR A 8 -9.13 -7.08 -0.96
C THR A 8 -8.22 -6.06 -1.60
N VAL A 9 -8.78 -4.92 -1.97
CA VAL A 9 -8.00 -3.82 -2.55
C VAL A 9 -8.13 -2.63 -1.65
N GLN A 10 -6.99 -2.07 -1.25
CA GLN A 10 -6.95 -0.85 -0.45
C GLN A 10 -6.14 0.18 -1.18
N GLU A 11 -6.44 1.45 -0.98
CA GLU A 11 -5.77 2.53 -1.67
C GLU A 11 -5.42 3.65 -0.73
N ALA A 12 -4.35 4.35 -1.06
CA ALA A 12 -3.95 5.57 -0.35
C ALA A 12 -3.23 6.47 -1.33
N THR A 13 -3.16 7.75 -1.01
CA THR A 13 -2.42 8.70 -1.83
C THR A 13 -1.29 9.25 -0.98
N THR A 14 -0.10 9.35 -1.57
CA THR A 14 1.08 9.74 -0.83
C THR A 14 1.87 10.79 -1.64
N THR A 15 2.67 11.59 -0.92
CA THR A 15 3.58 12.52 -1.58
C THR A 15 4.84 11.83 -2.09
N ALA A 16 5.07 10.58 -1.71
CA ALA A 16 6.23 9.83 -2.18
C ALA A 16 6.09 9.55 -3.67
N THR A 17 7.22 9.43 -4.36
CA THR A 17 7.20 9.06 -5.77
C THR A 17 6.94 7.57 -5.92
N ALA A 18 6.55 7.16 -7.13
CA ALA A 18 6.32 5.74 -7.38
C ALA A 18 7.55 4.89 -7.06
N PRO A 19 8.77 5.27 -7.50
CA PRO A 19 9.94 4.48 -7.11
C PRO A 19 10.15 4.42 -5.61
N GLU A 20 9.88 5.51 -4.90
CA GLU A 20 10.01 5.50 -3.45
C GLU A 20 9.00 4.58 -2.80
N VAL A 21 7.77 4.56 -3.31
CA VAL A 21 6.75 3.66 -2.78
C VAL A 21 7.18 2.21 -2.95
N ILE A 22 7.67 1.86 -4.12
CA ILE A 22 8.06 0.47 -4.38
C ILE A 22 9.28 0.10 -3.52
N ALA A 23 10.25 0.99 -3.38
CA ALA A 23 11.40 0.71 -2.52
C ALA A 23 10.97 0.52 -1.08
N THR A 24 10.04 1.34 -0.61
CA THR A 24 9.53 1.21 0.74
C THR A 24 8.78 -0.11 0.91
N ALA A 25 8.00 -0.51 -0.09
CA ALA A 25 7.27 -1.76 -0.02
C ALA A 25 8.23 -2.94 0.09
N LYS A 26 9.30 -2.91 -0.68
CA LYS A 26 10.26 -4.00 -0.62
C LYS A 26 10.85 -4.15 0.78
N ARG A 27 11.19 -3.03 1.42
CA ARG A 27 11.72 -3.10 2.77
C ARG A 27 10.66 -3.54 3.77
N PHE A 28 9.47 -2.98 3.63
CA PHE A 28 8.41 -3.23 4.59
C PHE A 28 8.03 -4.70 4.62
N PHE A 29 7.76 -5.26 3.45
CA PHE A 29 7.23 -6.63 3.42
C PHE A 29 8.31 -7.68 3.59
N SER A 30 9.55 -7.38 3.25
CA SER A 30 10.58 -8.38 3.37
C SER A 30 11.29 -8.36 4.73
N LYS A 31 11.24 -7.24 5.45
CA LYS A 31 12.06 -7.13 6.65
C LYS A 31 11.33 -6.69 7.91
N GLN A 32 10.19 -6.02 7.79
CA GLN A 32 9.60 -5.41 8.97
C GLN A 32 8.37 -6.13 9.49
N ASN A 33 7.93 -7.17 8.84
CA ASN A 33 6.72 -7.86 9.24
C ASN A 33 6.93 -9.15 10.00
N GLY A 34 8.18 -9.54 10.26
CA GLY A 34 8.44 -10.75 11.02
C GLY A 34 7.81 -11.97 10.37
N ILE A 35 6.91 -12.64 11.09
CA ILE A 35 6.31 -13.87 10.57
C ILE A 35 5.40 -13.62 9.37
N TYR A 36 5.05 -12.38 9.15
CA TYR A 36 4.24 -12.03 7.97
C TYR A 36 5.11 -11.50 6.84
N SER A 37 6.41 -11.76 6.88
CA SER A 37 7.29 -11.33 5.82
C SER A 37 6.91 -11.96 4.50
N ALA A 38 7.09 -11.20 3.44
CA ALA A 38 6.84 -11.66 2.10
C ALA A 38 8.04 -11.29 1.25
N PHE A 39 8.41 -12.15 0.34
CA PHE A 39 9.55 -11.87 -0.53
C PHE A 39 9.07 -11.37 -1.88
N LEU A 40 9.91 -10.54 -2.50
CA LEU A 40 9.61 -10.01 -3.81
C LEU A 40 9.57 -11.13 -4.82
N GLU A 41 8.48 -11.22 -5.55
CA GLU A 41 8.33 -12.27 -6.55
C GLU A 41 8.51 -11.73 -7.96
N LYS A 42 7.85 -10.61 -8.26
CA LYS A 42 7.94 -9.96 -9.55
C LYS A 42 7.86 -8.47 -9.37
N GLU A 43 8.38 -7.74 -10.32
CA GLU A 43 8.21 -6.29 -10.30
C GLU A 43 8.32 -5.76 -11.71
N GLY A 44 7.76 -4.59 -11.89
CA GLY A 44 7.83 -3.85 -13.13
C GLY A 44 7.82 -2.38 -12.82
N GLU A 45 7.60 -1.58 -13.84
CA GLU A 45 7.58 -0.15 -13.64
C GLU A 45 6.33 0.22 -12.85
N GLY A 46 6.52 0.73 -11.64
CA GLY A 46 5.42 1.21 -10.83
C GLY A 46 4.65 0.13 -10.06
N TRP A 47 5.14 -1.10 -10.03
CA TRP A 47 4.43 -2.14 -9.28
C TRP A 47 5.40 -3.23 -8.85
N ALA A 48 4.98 -3.97 -7.82
CA ALA A 48 5.75 -5.10 -7.33
C ALA A 48 4.78 -6.10 -6.70
N SER A 49 5.08 -7.37 -6.86
CA SER A 49 4.29 -8.41 -6.21
C SER A 49 5.18 -9.20 -5.26
N PHE A 50 4.57 -9.64 -4.17
CA PHE A 50 5.26 -10.31 -3.09
C PHE A 50 4.50 -11.59 -2.74
N ARG A 51 5.23 -12.57 -2.25
CA ARG A 51 4.63 -13.83 -1.81
C ARG A 51 5.06 -14.12 -0.40
N GLY A 52 4.08 -14.42 0.44
CA GLY A 52 4.35 -14.76 1.83
C GLY A 52 4.78 -16.20 2.00
N GLN A 53 5.11 -16.56 3.21
CA GLN A 53 5.64 -17.89 3.50
C GLN A 53 4.62 -18.99 3.30
N GLY A 54 3.34 -18.67 3.43
CA GLY A 54 2.28 -19.63 3.19
C GLY A 54 1.73 -19.60 1.79
N GLY A 55 2.39 -18.87 0.88
CA GLY A 55 1.92 -18.74 -0.50
C GLY A 55 1.02 -17.55 -0.73
N GLU A 56 0.79 -16.72 0.29
CA GLU A 56 -0.06 -15.55 0.13
C GLU A 56 0.55 -14.58 -0.85
N GLU A 57 -0.27 -14.02 -1.70
CA GLU A 57 0.18 -13.07 -2.70
C GLU A 57 -0.32 -11.67 -2.36
N LEU A 58 0.52 -10.67 -2.58
CA LEU A 58 0.06 -9.30 -2.54
C LEU A 58 0.74 -8.51 -3.64
N VAL A 59 0.05 -7.51 -4.15
CA VAL A 59 0.55 -6.68 -5.23
C VAL A 59 0.41 -5.23 -4.81
N ILE A 60 1.52 -4.50 -4.91
CA ILE A 60 1.52 -3.06 -4.68
C ILE A 60 1.65 -2.40 -6.04
N GLY A 61 0.70 -1.53 -6.35
CA GLY A 61 0.69 -0.80 -7.59
C GLY A 61 0.69 0.69 -7.35
N THR A 62 1.14 1.45 -8.34
CA THR A 62 1.15 2.91 -8.24
C THR A 62 0.56 3.50 -9.50
N ALA A 63 0.01 4.72 -9.34
CA ALA A 63 -0.51 5.49 -10.45
C ALA A 63 -0.35 6.96 -10.11
N PRO A 64 -0.21 7.82 -11.11
CA PRO A 64 -0.15 9.25 -10.83
C PRO A 64 -1.40 9.74 -10.15
N ALA A 65 -1.24 10.70 -9.24
CA ALA A 65 -2.34 11.35 -8.59
C ALA A 65 -1.98 12.80 -8.40
N GLU A 66 -3.00 13.61 -8.20
CA GLU A 66 -2.74 15.03 -8.00
C GLU A 66 -1.96 15.23 -6.73
N GLY A 67 -0.80 15.85 -6.83
CA GLY A 67 0.04 16.10 -5.68
C GLY A 67 0.90 14.93 -5.26
N GLY A 68 0.87 13.83 -5.99
CA GLY A 68 1.67 12.68 -5.57
C GLY A 68 1.36 11.41 -6.33
N THR A 69 1.24 10.34 -5.59
CA THR A 69 1.09 9.00 -6.14
C THR A 69 -0.07 8.30 -5.46
N ARG A 70 -0.94 7.69 -6.24
CA ARG A 70 -1.95 6.78 -5.71
C ARG A 70 -1.33 5.40 -5.61
N VAL A 71 -1.50 4.77 -4.45
CA VAL A 71 -0.92 3.48 -4.17
C VAL A 71 -2.05 2.52 -3.88
N SER A 72 -2.03 1.36 -4.52
CA SER A 72 -3.00 0.32 -4.25
C SER A 72 -2.30 -0.92 -3.74
N GLY A 73 -2.95 -1.60 -2.80
CA GLY A 73 -2.49 -2.89 -2.33
C GLY A 73 -3.59 -3.91 -2.49
N SER A 74 -3.30 -4.99 -3.17
CA SER A 74 -4.26 -6.04 -3.47
C SER A 74 -3.76 -7.36 -2.91
N THR A 75 -4.60 -8.02 -2.10
CA THR A 75 -4.17 -9.24 -1.44
C THR A 75 -5.39 -10.06 -1.05
N TYR A 76 -5.16 -11.35 -0.80
CA TYR A 76 -6.21 -12.19 -0.25
C TYR A 76 -6.15 -12.27 1.27
N LEU A 77 -4.95 -12.33 1.85
CA LEU A 77 -4.82 -12.65 3.26
C LEU A 77 -4.01 -11.64 4.07
N PHE A 78 -3.27 -10.76 3.41
CA PHE A 78 -2.40 -9.83 4.11
C PHE A 78 -3.03 -8.46 4.27
N ASP A 79 -4.34 -8.42 4.52
CA ASP A 79 -5.08 -7.16 4.58
C ASP A 79 -4.51 -6.20 5.60
N GLN A 80 -4.19 -6.69 6.79
CA GLN A 80 -3.69 -5.81 7.83
C GLN A 80 -2.29 -5.32 7.52
N GLN A 81 -1.47 -6.17 6.93
CA GLN A 81 -0.13 -5.79 6.56
C GLN A 81 -0.14 -4.74 5.46
N VAL A 82 -1.06 -4.86 4.51
CA VAL A 82 -1.23 -3.85 3.47
C VAL A 82 -1.70 -2.54 4.09
N ALA A 83 -2.65 -2.60 5.01
CA ALA A 83 -3.13 -1.38 5.66
C ALA A 83 -2.01 -0.68 6.42
N ARG A 84 -1.17 -1.43 7.12
CA ARG A 84 -0.03 -0.83 7.82
C ARG A 84 0.96 -0.20 6.87
N PHE A 85 1.22 -0.87 5.75
CA PHE A 85 2.13 -0.31 4.76
C PHE A 85 1.60 1.02 4.24
N LEU A 86 0.33 1.05 3.84
CA LEU A 86 -0.24 2.28 3.30
C LEU A 86 -0.24 3.39 4.34
N SER A 87 -0.48 3.06 5.59
CA SER A 87 -0.47 4.05 6.66
C SER A 87 0.91 4.59 6.94
N SER A 88 1.95 3.86 6.55
CA SER A 88 3.32 4.30 6.80
C SER A 88 3.82 5.28 5.76
N LEU A 89 3.08 5.48 4.67
CA LEU A 89 3.50 6.39 3.62
C LEU A 89 3.14 7.83 3.99
N PRO A 90 3.92 8.81 3.51
CA PRO A 90 3.58 10.21 3.80
C PRO A 90 2.24 10.58 3.21
N ALA A 91 1.40 11.22 4.01
CA ALA A 91 0.08 11.62 3.57
C ALA A 91 0.16 12.89 2.76
N ILE A 92 -0.82 13.09 1.89
CA ILE A 92 -0.92 14.33 1.14
C ILE A 92 -1.65 15.33 2.00
N VAL A 93 -0.89 16.22 2.60
CA VAL A 93 -1.43 17.14 3.56
C VAL A 93 -2.32 18.19 2.92
N ALA A 94 -1.98 18.58 1.72
CA ALA A 94 -2.75 19.64 1.06
C ALA A 94 -4.21 19.26 0.87
N LEU A 95 -4.51 18.00 0.72
CA LEU A 95 -5.88 17.59 0.55
C LEU A 95 -6.70 17.73 1.82
N VAL A 96 -6.03 17.67 2.96
CA VAL A 96 -6.74 17.72 4.21
C VAL A 96 -7.34 19.09 4.45
N GLU A 97 -6.56 20.14 4.16
CA GLU A 97 -7.04 21.42 4.48
C GLU A 97 -8.04 21.93 3.52
N GLY A 98 -8.19 21.31 2.50
CA GLY A 98 -9.29 21.68 1.67
C GLY A 98 -10.55 21.53 2.40
N ASP A 99 -10.62 20.92 3.37
CA ASP A 99 -11.69 20.59 4.04
C ASP A 99 -11.78 20.81 5.34
N VAL A 100 -11.32 21.20 5.83
CA VAL A 100 -11.24 21.19 6.81
C VAL A 100 -11.45 21.19 7.61
N ASP A 101 -11.48 21.10 7.85
CA ASP A 101 -11.50 20.87 8.56
C ASP A 101 -11.61 20.51 8.95
N ALA A 102 -11.80 20.60 8.90
CA ALA A 102 -11.82 20.03 9.22
C ALA A 102 -11.86 19.43 9.50
N THR A 103 -11.92 19.53 9.60
CA THR A 103 -11.76 18.81 9.86
C THR A 103 -11.71 18.17 10.10
N ALA A 104 -11.83 18.50 10.06
CA ALA A 104 -11.57 17.83 10.28
C ALA A 104 -11.37 17.23 10.54
N GLY A 105 -11.44 17.34 10.63
CA GLY A 105 -11.11 16.73 10.85
C GLY A 105 -10.71 16.66 11.12
N VAL A 106 -10.92 16.99 11.33
CA VAL A 106 -10.50 16.90 11.55
C VAL A 106 -10.26 16.93 11.89
N ALA A 107 -10.11 17.18 11.97
CA ALA A 107 -10.03 17.19 12.26
C ALA A 107 -10.08 17.07 12.46
#